data_647de2107f37a5fd448083945156f8e5
#
_entry.id   647de2107f37a5fd448083945156f8e5
#
_cell.length_a   1.000
_cell.length_b   1.000
_cell.length_c   1.000
_cell.angle_alpha   90.00
_cell.angle_beta   90.00
_cell.angle_gamma   90.00
#
_symmetry.space_group_name_H-M   'P 1'
#
loop_
_entity.id
_entity.type
_entity.pdbx_description
1 polymer ?
#
loop_
_entity_poly.entity_id
_entity_poly.type
_entity_poly.pdbx_seq_one_letter_code
_entity_poly.pdbx_strand_id
1 'polypeptide(L)'
;VFTAATIANRVNGCVNAPSLIQRVIKRCIEKGAAVNLDAYDKNRNLLYNSLKKFGFACIKPEGAFYLFVKAPVADDKEFCAQAQKHNLLLVPGSSFACPGYVRIAYCVSYEQIERSMPAFEALAKEYGLMK
;
A
#
# COMPACT_ATOMS: atom_id res chain seq x y z
N VAL A 1 7.52 0.44 -29.12
CA VAL A 1 6.71 0.53 -27.90
C VAL A 1 6.51 2.00 -27.50
N PHE A 2 7.59 2.78 -27.29
CA PHE A 2 7.50 4.18 -26.85
C PHE A 2 6.64 5.06 -27.77
N THR A 3 6.89 5.02 -29.08
CA THR A 3 6.13 5.80 -30.07
C THR A 3 4.64 5.45 -30.07
N ALA A 4 4.31 4.15 -30.00
CA ALA A 4 2.92 3.70 -29.95
C ALA A 4 2.21 4.18 -28.68
N ALA A 5 2.87 4.14 -27.50
CA ALA A 5 2.34 4.66 -26.24
C ALA A 5 2.10 6.18 -26.29
N THR A 6 3.03 6.92 -26.90
CA THR A 6 2.88 8.37 -27.09
C THR A 6 1.69 8.72 -28.00
N ILE A 7 1.51 7.96 -29.09
CA ILE A 7 0.37 8.15 -30.01
C ILE A 7 -0.95 7.81 -29.26
N ALA A 8 -0.99 6.68 -28.54
CA ALA A 8 -2.18 6.28 -27.78
C ALA A 8 -2.58 7.34 -26.74
N ASN A 9 -1.63 7.91 -26.02
CA ASN A 9 -1.90 9.00 -25.06
C ASN A 9 -2.50 10.23 -25.76
N ARG A 10 -1.96 10.61 -26.91
CA ARG A 10 -2.47 11.78 -27.66
C ARG A 10 -3.88 11.54 -28.19
N VAL A 11 -4.15 10.34 -28.74
CA VAL A 11 -5.49 9.97 -29.23
C VAL A 11 -6.53 10.00 -28.10
N ASN A 12 -6.13 9.60 -26.89
CA ASN A 12 -6.99 9.65 -25.71
C ASN A 12 -7.02 11.02 -25.00
N GLY A 13 -6.43 12.07 -25.58
CA GLY A 13 -6.42 13.42 -25.02
C GLY A 13 -5.44 13.64 -23.86
N CYS A 14 -4.62 12.66 -23.51
CA CYS A 14 -3.64 12.76 -22.43
C CYS A 14 -2.31 13.37 -22.93
N VAL A 15 -2.35 14.59 -23.39
CA VAL A 15 -1.17 15.27 -23.97
C VAL A 15 -0.39 16.09 -22.95
N ASN A 16 -1.11 16.85 -22.13
CA ASN A 16 -0.54 17.73 -21.12
C ASN A 16 -1.28 17.59 -19.79
N ALA A 17 -0.60 17.92 -18.70
CA ALA A 17 -1.27 18.05 -17.41
C ALA A 17 -2.38 19.11 -17.48
N PRO A 18 -3.54 18.93 -16.81
CA PRO A 18 -4.64 19.89 -16.83
C PRO A 18 -4.16 21.28 -16.42
N SER A 19 -4.54 22.31 -17.19
CA SER A 19 -4.05 23.68 -17.00
C SER A 19 -4.39 24.27 -15.62
N LEU A 20 -5.55 23.88 -15.05
CA LEU A 20 -5.92 24.25 -13.69
C LEU A 20 -4.89 23.72 -12.67
N ILE A 21 -4.53 22.44 -12.78
CA ILE A 21 -3.56 21.82 -11.87
C ILE A 21 -2.17 22.44 -12.01
N GLN A 22 -1.74 22.77 -13.23
CA GLN A 22 -0.47 23.47 -13.45
C GLN A 22 -0.40 24.80 -12.70
N ARG A 23 -1.49 25.58 -12.68
CA ARG A 23 -1.58 26.84 -11.93
C ARG A 23 -1.57 26.60 -10.41
N VAL A 24 -2.26 25.55 -9.94
CA VAL A 24 -2.29 25.17 -8.51
C VAL A 24 -0.92 24.73 -8.04
N ILE A 25 -0.22 23.87 -8.79
CA ILE A 25 1.11 23.37 -8.43
C ILE A 25 2.10 24.52 -8.23
N LYS A 26 2.12 25.51 -9.14
CA LYS A 26 2.99 26.68 -8.97
C LYS A 26 2.78 27.33 -7.60
N ARG A 27 1.53 27.55 -7.23
CA ARG A 27 1.16 28.17 -5.94
C ARG A 27 1.54 27.28 -4.74
N CYS A 28 1.38 25.97 -4.87
CA CYS A 28 1.77 25.01 -3.83
C CYS A 28 3.28 25.05 -3.58
N ILE A 29 4.08 25.06 -4.66
CA ILE A 29 5.56 25.16 -4.56
C ILE A 29 5.96 26.48 -3.91
N GLU A 30 5.41 27.62 -4.36
CA GLU A 30 5.68 28.94 -3.79
C GLU A 30 5.33 29.03 -2.30
N LYS A 31 4.30 28.32 -1.85
CA LYS A 31 3.84 28.25 -0.46
C LYS A 31 4.54 27.18 0.39
N GLY A 32 5.45 26.40 -0.20
CA GLY A 32 6.12 25.31 0.52
C GLY A 32 5.17 24.19 0.97
N ALA A 33 4.07 23.97 0.22
CA ALA A 33 3.15 22.89 0.55
C ALA A 33 3.86 21.53 0.51
N ALA A 34 3.81 20.81 1.60
CA ALA A 34 4.44 19.51 1.76
C ALA A 34 3.45 18.47 2.31
N VAL A 35 3.75 17.20 2.08
CA VAL A 35 3.02 16.08 2.66
C VAL A 35 3.37 15.98 4.15
N ASN A 36 2.40 15.59 4.98
CA ASN A 36 2.64 15.31 6.40
C ASN A 36 3.41 13.98 6.56
N LEU A 37 4.72 14.04 6.45
CA LEU A 37 5.61 12.87 6.54
C LEU A 37 5.56 12.21 7.91
N ASP A 38 5.37 12.97 8.98
CA ASP A 38 5.30 12.44 10.35
C ASP A 38 4.10 11.49 10.53
N ALA A 39 2.95 11.83 9.93
CA ALA A 39 1.78 10.98 9.95
C ALA A 39 2.05 9.66 9.21
N TYR A 40 2.68 9.73 8.02
CA TYR A 40 3.06 8.53 7.27
C TYR A 40 4.08 7.68 8.03
N ASP A 41 5.06 8.29 8.68
CA ASP A 41 6.07 7.58 9.45
C ASP A 41 5.47 6.86 10.66
N LYS A 42 4.55 7.49 11.39
CA LYS A 42 3.80 6.86 12.48
C LYS A 42 3.01 5.64 11.99
N ASN A 43 2.27 5.80 10.90
CA ASN A 43 1.49 4.73 10.29
C ASN A 43 2.37 3.56 9.85
N ARG A 44 3.46 3.86 9.15
CA ARG A 44 4.46 2.87 8.71
C ARG A 44 5.03 2.08 9.89
N ASN A 45 5.45 2.78 10.93
CA ASN A 45 6.06 2.16 12.10
C ASN A 45 5.04 1.28 12.87
N LEU A 46 3.82 1.76 13.08
CA LEU A 46 2.76 0.98 13.71
C LEU A 46 2.50 -0.30 12.93
N LEU A 47 2.20 -0.19 11.63
CA LEU A 47 1.87 -1.34 10.79
C LEU A 47 3.03 -2.34 10.73
N TYR A 48 4.24 -1.87 10.40
CA TYR A 48 5.42 -2.73 10.27
C TYR A 48 5.73 -3.48 11.57
N ASN A 49 5.80 -2.75 12.70
CA ASN A 49 6.16 -3.36 13.99
C ASN A 49 5.11 -4.36 14.45
N SER A 50 3.82 -4.07 14.26
CA SER A 50 2.74 -4.98 14.62
C SER A 50 2.77 -6.25 13.75
N LEU A 51 2.92 -6.13 12.44
CA LEU A 51 3.01 -7.29 11.56
C LEU A 51 4.24 -8.16 11.88
N LYS A 52 5.37 -7.56 12.19
CA LYS A 52 6.57 -8.29 12.66
C LYS A 52 6.30 -9.03 13.96
N LYS A 53 5.62 -8.39 14.92
CA LYS A 53 5.21 -9.00 16.19
C LYS A 53 4.27 -10.19 15.97
N PHE A 54 3.38 -10.12 14.99
CA PHE A 54 2.47 -11.21 14.62
C PHE A 54 3.13 -12.30 13.78
N GLY A 55 4.43 -12.20 13.50
CA GLY A 55 5.19 -13.22 12.78
C GLY A 55 5.20 -13.09 11.26
N PHE A 56 4.59 -12.06 10.69
CA PHE A 56 4.64 -11.83 9.25
C PHE A 56 6.04 -11.43 8.78
N ALA A 57 6.47 -12.00 7.65
CA ALA A 57 7.71 -11.62 7.00
C ALA A 57 7.49 -10.41 6.09
N CYS A 58 8.11 -9.29 6.43
CA CYS A 58 8.08 -8.08 5.62
C CYS A 58 9.37 -7.27 5.79
N ILE A 59 9.70 -6.46 4.78
CA ILE A 59 10.81 -5.51 4.79
C ILE A 59 10.24 -4.13 5.09
N LYS A 60 10.88 -3.38 6.00
CA LYS A 60 10.46 -2.02 6.32
C LYS A 60 10.67 -1.14 5.09
N PRO A 61 9.63 -0.49 4.54
CA PRO A 61 9.80 0.40 3.40
C PRO A 61 10.51 1.69 3.82
N GLU A 62 11.43 2.16 2.99
CA GLU A 62 12.16 3.41 3.22
C GLU A 62 11.44 4.63 2.60
N GLY A 63 10.44 4.39 1.77
CA GLY A 63 9.66 5.44 1.12
C GLY A 63 8.29 4.97 0.65
N ALA A 64 7.58 5.84 -0.05
CA ALA A 64 6.21 5.62 -0.53
C ALA A 64 5.21 5.41 0.63
N PHE A 65 4.13 4.69 0.38
CA PHE A 65 3.07 4.43 1.37
C PHE A 65 2.50 3.02 1.26
N TYR A 66 3.31 2.08 0.73
CA TYR A 66 2.97 0.67 0.61
C TYR A 66 3.97 -0.20 1.35
N LEU A 67 3.45 -1.23 2.00
CA LEU A 67 4.21 -2.31 2.61
C LEU A 67 3.91 -3.61 1.87
N PHE A 68 4.95 -4.33 1.44
CA PHE A 68 4.83 -5.67 0.91
C PHE A 68 5.10 -6.68 2.01
N VAL A 69 4.14 -7.58 2.21
CA VAL A 69 4.17 -8.63 3.22
C VAL A 69 4.15 -9.97 2.52
N LYS A 70 5.04 -10.86 2.87
CA LYS A 70 5.05 -12.23 2.34
C LYS A 70 3.80 -12.95 2.83
N ALA A 71 3.02 -13.50 1.90
CA ALA A 71 1.90 -14.35 2.25
C ALA A 71 2.40 -15.64 2.91
N PRO A 72 1.73 -16.18 3.93
CA PRO A 72 2.09 -17.44 4.57
C PRO A 72 1.84 -18.66 3.68
N VAL A 73 1.08 -18.49 2.59
CA VAL A 73 0.79 -19.50 1.56
C VAL A 73 1.31 -19.03 0.21
N ALA A 74 1.49 -19.98 -0.72
CA ALA A 74 2.05 -19.67 -2.03
C ALA A 74 1.12 -18.82 -2.91
N ASP A 75 -0.21 -19.02 -2.79
CA ASP A 75 -1.21 -18.25 -3.52
C ASP A 75 -1.61 -17.00 -2.75
N ASP A 76 -1.14 -15.85 -3.23
CA ASP A 76 -1.43 -14.54 -2.64
C ASP A 76 -2.91 -14.12 -2.79
N LYS A 77 -3.61 -14.66 -3.78
CA LYS A 77 -5.05 -14.41 -3.98
C LYS A 77 -5.88 -15.18 -2.95
N GLU A 78 -5.51 -16.44 -2.69
CA GLU A 78 -6.13 -17.24 -1.63
C GLU A 78 -5.97 -16.55 -0.27
N PHE A 79 -4.76 -16.08 0.03
CA PHE A 79 -4.49 -15.33 1.25
C PHE A 79 -5.33 -14.04 1.35
N CYS A 80 -5.46 -13.29 0.25
CA CYS A 80 -6.32 -12.10 0.21
C CYS A 80 -7.80 -12.46 0.46
N ALA A 81 -8.30 -13.55 -0.13
CA ALA A 81 -9.68 -14.00 0.09
C ALA A 81 -9.92 -14.41 1.56
N GLN A 82 -8.94 -15.05 2.20
CA GLN A 82 -9.02 -15.37 3.62
C GLN A 82 -8.98 -14.12 4.50
N ALA A 83 -8.09 -13.15 4.18
CA ALA A 83 -8.02 -11.87 4.88
C ALA A 83 -9.35 -11.09 4.84
N GLN A 84 -10.11 -11.19 3.73
CA GLN A 84 -11.43 -10.56 3.62
C GLN A 84 -12.43 -11.07 4.66
N LYS A 85 -12.33 -12.32 5.11
CA LYS A 85 -13.20 -12.87 6.16
C LYS A 85 -12.95 -12.20 7.51
N HIS A 86 -11.78 -11.59 7.67
CA HIS A 86 -11.40 -10.76 8.83
C HIS A 86 -11.57 -9.25 8.55
N ASN A 87 -12.31 -8.87 7.49
CA ASN A 87 -12.50 -7.47 7.05
C ASN A 87 -11.19 -6.75 6.66
N LEU A 88 -10.16 -7.49 6.25
CA LEU A 88 -8.92 -6.94 5.73
C LEU A 88 -8.93 -6.97 4.21
N LEU A 89 -8.92 -5.80 3.57
CA LEU A 89 -8.85 -5.66 2.12
C LEU A 89 -7.38 -5.50 1.71
N LEU A 90 -6.75 -6.61 1.35
CA LEU A 90 -5.36 -6.66 0.89
C LEU A 90 -5.33 -6.77 -0.64
N VAL A 91 -4.24 -6.34 -1.25
CA VAL A 91 -4.06 -6.44 -2.70
C VAL A 91 -3.00 -7.49 -3.01
N PRO A 92 -3.31 -8.52 -3.85
CA PRO A 92 -2.35 -9.56 -4.18
C PRO A 92 -1.15 -8.99 -4.91
N GLY A 93 0.05 -9.41 -4.51
CA GLY A 93 1.32 -8.95 -5.08
C GLY A 93 1.53 -9.41 -6.52
N SER A 94 0.89 -10.52 -6.92
CA SER A 94 0.89 -10.98 -8.31
C SER A 94 0.40 -9.91 -9.30
N SER A 95 -0.48 -8.99 -8.88
CA SER A 95 -0.92 -7.83 -9.66
C SER A 95 0.20 -6.79 -9.88
N PHE A 96 1.33 -6.92 -9.18
CA PHE A 96 2.50 -6.03 -9.22
C PHE A 96 3.79 -6.79 -9.54
N ALA A 97 3.70 -7.90 -10.25
CA ALA A 97 4.80 -8.79 -10.58
C ALA A 97 5.59 -9.30 -9.34
N CYS A 98 4.90 -9.42 -8.19
CA CYS A 98 5.46 -9.88 -6.92
C CYS A 98 4.59 -11.01 -6.32
N PRO A 99 4.50 -12.19 -6.99
CA PRO A 99 3.67 -13.30 -6.52
C PRO A 99 4.14 -13.81 -5.15
N GLY A 100 3.21 -14.32 -4.35
CA GLY A 100 3.47 -14.79 -2.98
C GLY A 100 3.61 -13.68 -1.94
N TYR A 101 3.27 -12.44 -2.32
CA TYR A 101 3.21 -11.30 -1.41
C TYR A 101 1.84 -10.63 -1.49
N VAL A 102 1.55 -9.82 -0.48
CA VAL A 102 0.40 -8.91 -0.50
C VAL A 102 0.86 -7.49 -0.25
N ARG A 103 0.20 -6.54 -0.90
CA ARG A 103 0.46 -5.11 -0.74
C ARG A 103 -0.55 -4.51 0.22
N ILE A 104 -0.06 -3.80 1.21
CA ILE A 104 -0.85 -3.07 2.21
C ILE A 104 -0.53 -1.58 2.10
N ALA A 105 -1.55 -0.74 1.97
CA ALA A 105 -1.38 0.71 2.00
C ALA A 105 -1.46 1.22 3.44
N TYR A 106 -0.58 2.17 3.81
CA TYR A 106 -0.62 2.84 5.11
C TYR A 106 -0.92 4.35 5.00
N CYS A 107 -1.46 4.78 3.84
CA CYS A 107 -1.96 6.14 3.61
C CYS A 107 -3.42 6.31 4.07
N VAL A 108 -3.73 5.79 5.23
CA VAL A 108 -5.04 5.84 5.89
C VAL A 108 -4.90 6.52 7.26
N SER A 109 -6.00 6.71 8.00
CA SER A 109 -5.88 7.28 9.35
C SER A 109 -5.16 6.31 10.31
N TYR A 110 -4.47 6.86 11.31
CA TYR A 110 -3.78 6.07 12.33
C TYR A 110 -4.73 5.11 13.04
N GLU A 111 -5.91 5.61 13.39
CA GLU A 111 -6.96 4.84 14.07
C GLU A 111 -7.48 3.68 13.22
N GLN A 112 -7.49 3.83 11.90
CA GLN A 112 -7.88 2.74 11.00
C GLN A 112 -6.85 1.61 11.03
N ILE A 113 -5.57 1.95 11.03
CA ILE A 113 -4.50 0.94 11.17
C ILE A 113 -4.61 0.27 12.54
N GLU A 114 -4.73 1.05 13.62
CA GLU A 114 -4.84 0.52 14.98
C GLU A 114 -6.02 -0.44 15.12
N ARG A 115 -7.20 -0.08 14.61
CA ARG A 115 -8.40 -0.94 14.62
C ARG A 115 -8.26 -2.20 13.78
N SER A 116 -7.37 -2.22 12.79
CA SER A 116 -7.12 -3.42 11.98
C SER A 116 -6.20 -4.44 12.66
N MET A 117 -5.48 -4.06 13.72
CA MET A 117 -4.49 -4.94 14.36
C MET A 117 -5.08 -6.25 14.91
N PRO A 118 -6.25 -6.26 15.58
CA PRO A 118 -6.86 -7.52 16.03
C PRO A 118 -7.19 -8.49 14.89
N ALA A 119 -7.56 -7.96 13.73
CA ALA A 119 -7.84 -8.77 12.54
C ALA A 119 -6.55 -9.40 11.97
N PHE A 120 -5.46 -8.64 11.90
CA PHE A 120 -4.15 -9.19 11.52
C PHE A 120 -3.63 -10.22 12.52
N GLU A 121 -3.86 -10.02 13.80
CA GLU A 121 -3.50 -11.00 14.85
C GLU A 121 -4.30 -12.30 14.68
N ALA A 122 -5.61 -12.21 14.48
CA ALA A 122 -6.46 -13.38 14.23
C ALA A 122 -6.02 -14.15 12.98
N LEU A 123 -5.75 -13.43 11.89
CA LEU A 123 -5.24 -14.01 10.65
C LEU A 123 -3.87 -14.68 10.86
N ALA A 124 -2.97 -14.09 11.63
CA ALA A 124 -1.67 -14.66 11.95
C ALA A 124 -1.78 -15.97 12.76
N LYS A 125 -2.71 -16.03 13.72
CA LYS A 125 -3.01 -17.24 14.49
C LYS A 125 -3.54 -18.37 13.64
N GLU A 126 -4.44 -18.04 12.70
CA GLU A 126 -5.02 -19.00 11.76
C GLU A 126 -3.97 -19.67 10.88
N TYR A 127 -2.92 -18.94 10.48
CA TYR A 127 -1.78 -19.49 9.73
C TYR A 127 -0.62 -19.98 10.59
N GLY A 128 -0.79 -20.03 11.92
CA GLY A 128 0.25 -20.52 12.82
C GLY A 128 1.54 -19.68 12.85
N LEU A 129 1.46 -18.40 12.50
CA LEU A 129 2.60 -17.48 12.54
C LEU A 129 2.94 -17.03 13.96
N MET A 130 1.97 -17.08 14.86
CA MET A 130 2.13 -16.79 16.29
C MET A 130 2.07 -18.10 17.06
N LYS A 131 3.02 -18.27 17.98
CA LYS A 131 3.01 -19.36 18.97
C LYS A 131 2.16 -18.99 20.18
#